data_c0220eddbda8bed3e607d27839ed0876
#
_entry.id   c0220eddbda8bed3e607d27839ed0876
#
_cell.length_a   1.000
_cell.length_b   1.000
_cell.length_c   1.000
_cell.angle_alpha   90.00
_cell.angle_beta   90.00
_cell.angle_gamma   90.00
#
_symmetry.space_group_name_H-M   'P 1'
#
loop_
_entity.id
_entity.type
_entity.pdbx_description
1 polymer ?
#
loop_
_entity_poly.entity_id
_entity_poly.type
_entity_poly.pdbx_seq_one_letter_code
_entity_poly.pdbx_strand_id
1 'polypeptide(L)'
;MNRRTILVSTGIAAVGIFGLGAYMYVPTVDKNAVRNAADETFLVRSHAPVLGPVDAPVTIVEFFDPACEACRAFHPYVKDIMSNFEGKVRVVLRYANFHPQSEGAIRILEAARMQGKFEVVLERLLETQPLWAPHGRAADSVWSVIAGTGLDITRA
;
A
#
# COMPACT_ATOMS: atom_id res chain seq x y z
N MET A 1 -41.29 35.02 -28.98
CA MET A 1 -40.56 34.20 -28.00
C MET A 1 -39.39 35.05 -27.48
N ASN A 2 -39.35 35.37 -26.17
CA ASN A 2 -38.34 36.27 -25.62
C ASN A 2 -36.96 35.59 -25.57
N ARG A 3 -35.90 36.35 -25.91
CA ARG A 3 -34.49 35.88 -25.86
C ARG A 3 -34.17 35.19 -24.53
N ARG A 4 -34.71 35.67 -23.44
CA ARG A 4 -34.54 35.11 -22.09
C ARG A 4 -35.15 33.69 -21.96
N THR A 5 -36.34 33.48 -22.56
CA THR A 5 -37.00 32.16 -22.55
C THR A 5 -36.23 31.12 -23.35
N ILE A 6 -35.66 31.55 -24.49
CA ILE A 6 -34.81 30.64 -25.33
C ILE A 6 -33.56 30.24 -24.59
N LEU A 7 -32.85 31.18 -23.96
CA LEU A 7 -31.61 30.88 -23.22
C LEU A 7 -31.84 29.94 -22.03
N VAL A 8 -32.94 30.17 -21.29
CA VAL A 8 -33.30 29.32 -20.14
C VAL A 8 -33.68 27.90 -20.59
N SER A 9 -34.50 27.77 -21.63
CA SER A 9 -34.89 26.44 -22.12
C SER A 9 -33.74 25.67 -22.73
N THR A 10 -32.83 26.35 -23.44
CA THR A 10 -31.61 25.69 -23.98
C THR A 10 -30.66 25.24 -22.87
N GLY A 11 -30.51 26.06 -21.81
CA GLY A 11 -29.70 25.68 -20.64
C GLY A 11 -30.25 24.47 -19.90
N ILE A 12 -31.57 24.42 -19.67
CA ILE A 12 -32.19 23.24 -19.01
C ILE A 12 -32.07 21.98 -19.85
N ALA A 13 -32.28 22.10 -21.18
CA ALA A 13 -32.09 20.95 -22.08
C ALA A 13 -30.64 20.44 -22.09
N ALA A 14 -29.67 21.34 -22.13
CA ALA A 14 -28.25 20.95 -22.10
C ALA A 14 -27.85 20.23 -20.80
N VAL A 15 -28.31 20.76 -19.64
CA VAL A 15 -28.06 20.12 -18.33
C VAL A 15 -28.75 18.76 -18.25
N GLY A 16 -29.99 18.66 -18.76
CA GLY A 16 -30.73 17.39 -18.80
C GLY A 16 -30.03 16.32 -19.66
N ILE A 17 -29.58 16.69 -20.85
CA ILE A 17 -28.87 15.77 -21.77
C ILE A 17 -27.51 15.36 -21.19
N PHE A 18 -26.77 16.33 -20.63
CA PHE A 18 -25.48 16.03 -20.00
C PHE A 18 -25.63 15.17 -18.73
N GLY A 19 -26.62 15.48 -17.89
CA GLY A 19 -26.92 14.70 -16.69
C GLY A 19 -27.37 13.28 -17.01
N LEU A 20 -28.25 13.12 -18.02
CA LEU A 20 -28.71 11.81 -18.48
C LEU A 20 -27.56 11.03 -19.15
N GLY A 21 -26.74 11.69 -19.94
CA GLY A 21 -25.55 11.10 -20.56
C GLY A 21 -24.53 10.66 -19.51
N ALA A 22 -24.25 11.46 -18.52
CA ALA A 22 -23.37 11.10 -17.42
C ALA A 22 -23.92 9.92 -16.61
N TYR A 23 -25.23 9.93 -16.31
CA TYR A 23 -25.88 8.83 -15.59
C TYR A 23 -25.84 7.52 -16.35
N MET A 24 -26.04 7.56 -17.69
CA MET A 24 -25.96 6.37 -18.54
C MET A 24 -24.51 5.88 -18.76
N TYR A 25 -23.52 6.79 -18.67
CA TYR A 25 -22.11 6.48 -18.93
C TYR A 25 -21.31 6.18 -17.65
N VAL A 26 -21.85 6.44 -16.46
CA VAL A 26 -21.22 5.96 -15.22
C VAL A 26 -21.34 4.44 -15.23
N PRO A 27 -20.22 3.70 -15.46
CA PRO A 27 -20.28 2.25 -15.37
C PRO A 27 -20.75 1.90 -13.97
N THR A 28 -21.85 1.20 -13.85
CA THR A 28 -22.25 0.58 -12.60
C THR A 28 -21.14 -0.39 -12.24
N VAL A 29 -20.27 0.00 -11.31
CA VAL A 29 -19.25 -0.88 -10.79
C VAL A 29 -19.97 -2.05 -10.14
N ASP A 30 -20.02 -3.17 -10.85
CA ASP A 30 -20.56 -4.41 -10.31
C ASP A 30 -19.69 -4.79 -9.09
N LYS A 31 -20.29 -4.64 -7.90
CA LYS A 31 -19.61 -5.00 -6.65
C LYS A 31 -19.17 -6.47 -6.63
N ASN A 32 -19.80 -7.31 -7.43
CA ASN A 32 -19.42 -8.71 -7.61
C ASN A 32 -18.24 -8.87 -8.57
N ALA A 33 -18.16 -8.02 -9.62
CA ALA A 33 -16.98 -7.99 -10.49
C ALA A 33 -15.73 -7.53 -9.77
N VAL A 34 -15.84 -6.55 -8.83
CA VAL A 34 -14.73 -6.13 -7.97
C VAL A 34 -14.33 -7.25 -7.00
N ARG A 35 -15.28 -8.01 -6.48
CA ARG A 35 -15.01 -9.19 -5.65
C ARG A 35 -14.38 -10.33 -6.44
N ASN A 36 -14.79 -10.54 -7.69
CA ASN A 36 -14.27 -11.62 -8.53
C ASN A 36 -12.96 -11.25 -9.23
N ALA A 37 -12.63 -9.96 -9.37
CA ALA A 37 -11.34 -9.50 -9.92
C ALA A 37 -10.19 -9.66 -8.93
N ALA A 38 -10.47 -9.73 -7.65
CA ALA A 38 -9.51 -10.14 -6.63
C ALA A 38 -9.60 -11.65 -6.45
N ASP A 39 -9.03 -12.41 -7.40
CA ASP A 39 -8.65 -13.77 -7.07
C ASP A 39 -7.66 -13.65 -5.90
N GLU A 40 -8.14 -13.91 -4.68
CA GLU A 40 -7.39 -13.74 -3.44
C GLU A 40 -6.04 -14.47 -3.52
N THR A 41 -5.96 -15.52 -4.33
CA THR A 41 -4.73 -16.29 -4.54
C THR A 41 -3.63 -15.47 -5.23
N PHE A 42 -3.96 -14.49 -6.08
CA PHE A 42 -2.95 -13.62 -6.71
C PHE A 42 -2.49 -12.49 -5.81
N LEU A 43 -3.37 -11.95 -5.00
CA LEU A 43 -3.06 -10.85 -4.09
C LEU A 43 -2.46 -11.36 -2.79
N VAL A 44 -3.07 -12.35 -2.17
CA VAL A 44 -2.62 -12.96 -0.91
C VAL A 44 -1.80 -14.20 -1.21
N ARG A 45 -0.46 -14.05 -1.26
CA ARG A 45 0.45 -15.19 -1.47
C ARG A 45 0.77 -15.86 -0.14
N SER A 46 0.86 -17.19 -0.14
CA SER A 46 1.15 -17.99 1.07
C SER A 46 2.49 -17.66 1.72
N HIS A 47 3.43 -17.12 0.95
CA HIS A 47 4.76 -16.71 1.42
C HIS A 47 4.86 -15.23 1.76
N ALA A 48 3.82 -14.44 1.51
CA ALA A 48 3.86 -13.00 1.80
C ALA A 48 3.87 -12.73 3.31
N PRO A 49 4.64 -11.75 3.79
CA PRO A 49 4.56 -11.33 5.18
C PRO A 49 3.17 -10.81 5.53
N VAL A 50 2.69 -11.17 6.71
CA VAL A 50 1.39 -10.74 7.24
C VAL A 50 1.62 -10.04 8.57
N LEU A 51 1.05 -8.84 8.70
CA LEU A 51 0.94 -8.09 9.96
C LEU A 51 -0.47 -8.24 10.48
N GLY A 52 -0.61 -8.48 11.77
CA GLY A 52 -1.91 -8.73 12.42
C GLY A 52 -2.38 -10.19 12.34
N PRO A 53 -3.60 -10.48 12.85
CA PRO A 53 -4.12 -11.85 12.91
C PRO A 53 -4.38 -12.44 11.53
N VAL A 54 -3.95 -13.67 11.30
CA VAL A 54 -4.08 -14.35 9.99
C VAL A 54 -5.53 -14.60 9.58
N ASP A 55 -6.45 -14.66 10.55
CA ASP A 55 -7.88 -14.89 10.39
C ASP A 55 -8.73 -13.61 10.46
N ALA A 56 -8.07 -12.43 10.44
CA ALA A 56 -8.76 -11.16 10.46
C ALA A 56 -9.76 -11.04 9.28
N PRO A 57 -10.99 -10.56 9.53
CA PRO A 57 -12.06 -10.52 8.53
C PRO A 57 -11.77 -9.53 7.38
N VAL A 58 -10.88 -8.56 7.58
CA VAL A 58 -10.48 -7.58 6.57
C VAL A 58 -9.03 -7.77 6.23
N THR A 59 -8.74 -7.90 4.94
CA THR A 59 -7.37 -7.99 4.42
C THR A 59 -7.05 -6.75 3.61
N ILE A 60 -6.00 -6.03 4.01
CA ILE A 60 -5.36 -4.98 3.21
C ILE A 60 -4.16 -5.62 2.51
N VAL A 61 -4.04 -5.46 1.20
CA VAL A 61 -2.86 -5.87 0.46
C VAL A 61 -2.08 -4.61 0.10
N GLU A 62 -0.88 -4.50 0.61
CA GLU A 62 0.02 -3.38 0.35
C GLU A 62 1.15 -3.82 -0.59
N PHE A 63 1.25 -3.18 -1.76
CA PHE A 63 2.43 -3.29 -2.60
C PHE A 63 3.51 -2.38 -2.03
N PHE A 64 4.43 -2.99 -1.30
CA PHE A 64 5.38 -2.33 -0.42
C PHE A 64 6.79 -2.37 -0.98
N ASP A 65 7.41 -1.22 -1.12
CA ASP A 65 8.84 -1.08 -1.41
C ASP A 65 9.54 -0.45 -0.19
N PRO A 66 10.46 -1.15 0.48
CA PRO A 66 11.13 -0.63 1.67
C PRO A 66 11.98 0.61 1.40
N ALA A 67 12.41 0.85 0.16
CA ALA A 67 13.17 2.04 -0.21
C ALA A 67 12.30 3.21 -0.68
N CYS A 68 10.98 3.02 -0.82
CA CYS A 68 10.06 4.07 -1.26
C CYS A 68 9.66 5.00 -0.11
N GLU A 69 9.91 6.32 -0.27
CA GLU A 69 9.54 7.32 0.74
C GLU A 69 8.05 7.43 0.96
N ALA A 70 7.24 7.21 -0.08
CA ALA A 70 5.79 7.20 0.06
C ALA A 70 5.36 6.02 0.95
N CYS A 71 5.91 4.81 0.76
CA CYS A 71 5.64 3.67 1.63
C CYS A 71 6.00 3.98 3.09
N ARG A 72 7.17 4.58 3.32
CA ARG A 72 7.57 5.06 4.65
C ARG A 72 6.58 6.06 5.24
N ALA A 73 6.14 7.03 4.44
CA ALA A 73 5.21 8.07 4.88
C ALA A 73 3.81 7.52 5.18
N PHE A 74 3.38 6.48 4.47
CA PHE A 74 2.08 5.83 4.68
C PHE A 74 2.08 4.82 5.82
N HIS A 75 3.22 4.25 6.19
CA HIS A 75 3.32 3.23 7.22
C HIS A 75 2.66 3.59 8.57
N PRO A 76 2.79 4.80 9.12
CA PRO A 76 2.08 5.19 10.33
C PRO A 76 0.56 5.11 10.20
N TYR A 77 0.00 5.47 9.04
CA TYR A 77 -1.45 5.38 8.80
C TYR A 77 -1.94 3.94 8.74
N VAL A 78 -1.13 3.04 8.17
CA VAL A 78 -1.42 1.59 8.18
C VAL A 78 -1.45 1.06 9.60
N LYS A 79 -0.49 1.47 10.44
CA LYS A 79 -0.45 1.12 11.88
C LYS A 79 -1.66 1.67 12.64
N ASP A 80 -2.05 2.91 12.37
CA ASP A 80 -3.24 3.52 12.96
C ASP A 80 -4.52 2.76 12.59
N ILE A 81 -4.66 2.32 11.34
CA ILE A 81 -5.78 1.48 10.92
C ILE A 81 -5.77 0.16 11.69
N MET A 82 -4.63 -0.52 11.78
CA MET A 82 -4.53 -1.79 12.50
C MET A 82 -4.83 -1.62 13.99
N SER A 83 -4.38 -0.53 14.60
CA SER A 83 -4.64 -0.19 16.01
C SER A 83 -6.12 0.14 16.28
N ASN A 84 -6.73 0.96 15.40
CA ASN A 84 -8.15 1.36 15.56
C ASN A 84 -9.11 0.19 15.30
N PHE A 85 -8.69 -0.83 14.56
CA PHE A 85 -9.46 -2.01 14.22
C PHE A 85 -8.76 -3.30 14.68
N GLU A 86 -8.24 -3.28 15.91
CA GLU A 86 -7.50 -4.40 16.47
C GLU A 86 -8.27 -5.72 16.34
N GLY A 87 -7.56 -6.75 15.89
CA GLY A 87 -8.14 -8.07 15.64
C GLY A 87 -9.02 -8.18 14.37
N LYS A 88 -9.37 -7.08 13.73
CA LYS A 88 -10.28 -7.06 12.56
C LYS A 88 -9.59 -6.86 11.24
N VAL A 89 -8.35 -6.39 11.25
CA VAL A 89 -7.57 -6.05 10.05
C VAL A 89 -6.24 -6.78 10.09
N ARG A 90 -5.88 -7.36 8.95
CA ARG A 90 -4.51 -7.81 8.66
C ARG A 90 -3.98 -7.11 7.44
N VAL A 91 -2.67 -6.94 7.38
CA VAL A 91 -1.96 -6.37 6.21
C VAL A 91 -1.05 -7.42 5.62
N VAL A 92 -1.22 -7.69 4.33
CA VAL A 92 -0.38 -8.59 3.55
C VAL A 92 0.58 -7.74 2.73
N LEU A 93 1.87 -7.85 2.99
CA LEU A 93 2.89 -7.10 2.26
C LEU A 93 3.29 -7.85 0.99
N ARG A 94 3.16 -7.17 -0.15
CA ARG A 94 3.60 -7.65 -1.45
C ARG A 94 4.80 -6.81 -1.89
N TYR A 95 5.98 -7.38 -1.79
CA TYR A 95 7.19 -6.66 -2.16
C TYR A 95 7.17 -6.16 -3.60
N ALA A 96 7.52 -4.89 -3.74
CA ALA A 96 7.78 -4.22 -5.00
C ALA A 96 9.24 -3.73 -5.00
N ASN A 97 10.00 -4.09 -6.02
CA ASN A 97 11.43 -3.75 -6.12
C ASN A 97 11.60 -2.66 -7.18
N PHE A 98 11.23 -1.42 -6.84
CA PHE A 98 11.25 -0.30 -7.76
C PHE A 98 12.50 0.60 -7.61
N HIS A 99 13.19 0.52 -6.46
CA HIS A 99 14.39 1.33 -6.19
C HIS A 99 15.65 0.45 -6.12
N PRO A 100 16.82 0.99 -6.45
CA PRO A 100 18.07 0.21 -6.47
C PRO A 100 18.42 -0.47 -5.15
N GLN A 101 18.01 0.13 -4.02
CA GLN A 101 18.29 -0.38 -2.68
C GLN A 101 17.26 -1.39 -2.16
N SER A 102 16.11 -1.52 -2.84
CA SER A 102 14.96 -2.31 -2.36
C SER A 102 15.29 -3.79 -2.20
N GLU A 103 16.02 -4.37 -3.16
CA GLU A 103 16.37 -5.80 -3.11
C GLU A 103 17.13 -6.17 -1.85
N GLY A 104 18.14 -5.37 -1.48
CA GLY A 104 18.93 -5.61 -0.27
C GLY A 104 18.06 -5.55 1.00
N ALA A 105 17.19 -4.55 1.09
CA ALA A 105 16.29 -4.38 2.22
C ALA A 105 15.24 -5.50 2.29
N ILE A 106 14.70 -5.95 1.15
CA ILE A 106 13.76 -7.09 1.08
C ILE A 106 14.42 -8.36 1.58
N ARG A 107 15.66 -8.64 1.17
CA ARG A 107 16.42 -9.83 1.66
C ARG A 107 16.59 -9.79 3.17
N ILE A 108 16.91 -8.62 3.73
CA ILE A 108 17.03 -8.43 5.18
C ILE A 108 15.69 -8.68 5.88
N LEU A 109 14.59 -8.15 5.35
CA LEU A 109 13.24 -8.36 5.89
C LEU A 109 12.86 -9.84 5.89
N GLU A 110 13.16 -10.58 4.83
CA GLU A 110 12.89 -12.02 4.78
C GLU A 110 13.77 -12.80 5.75
N ALA A 111 15.06 -12.47 5.88
CA ALA A 111 15.92 -13.05 6.90
C ALA A 111 15.41 -12.75 8.32
N ALA A 112 14.93 -11.53 8.55
CA ALA A 112 14.32 -11.14 9.82
C ALA A 112 13.01 -11.90 10.09
N ARG A 113 12.20 -12.14 9.06
CA ARG A 113 10.99 -12.94 9.16
C ARG A 113 11.27 -14.38 9.60
N MET A 114 12.30 -14.99 9.01
CA MET A 114 12.74 -16.35 9.38
C MET A 114 13.26 -16.44 10.83
N GLN A 115 13.67 -15.31 11.40
CA GLN A 115 14.16 -15.19 12.77
C GLN A 115 13.14 -14.62 13.76
N GLY A 116 11.88 -14.39 13.33
CA GLY A 116 10.84 -13.77 14.17
C GLY A 116 11.13 -12.31 14.53
N LYS A 117 11.90 -11.60 13.70
CA LYS A 117 12.31 -10.21 13.91
C LYS A 117 11.75 -9.24 12.85
N PHE A 118 10.74 -9.68 12.09
CA PHE A 118 10.25 -8.95 10.93
C PHE A 118 9.84 -7.51 11.29
N GLU A 119 8.94 -7.33 12.25
CA GLU A 119 8.37 -6.02 12.56
C GLU A 119 9.44 -5.06 13.09
N VAL A 120 10.29 -5.50 14.01
CA VAL A 120 11.33 -4.63 14.57
C VAL A 120 12.36 -4.20 13.51
N VAL A 121 12.67 -5.08 12.55
CA VAL A 121 13.57 -4.74 11.45
C VAL A 121 12.88 -3.84 10.43
N LEU A 122 11.60 -4.09 10.13
CA LEU A 122 10.79 -3.23 9.26
C LEU A 122 10.73 -1.79 9.78
N GLU A 123 10.37 -1.62 11.06
CA GLU A 123 10.33 -0.30 11.69
C GLU A 123 11.69 0.39 11.59
N ARG A 124 12.76 -0.32 11.92
CA ARG A 124 14.11 0.24 11.86
C ARG A 124 14.52 0.66 10.46
N LEU A 125 14.22 -0.15 9.45
CA LEU A 125 14.49 0.19 8.06
C LEU A 125 13.72 1.44 7.62
N LEU A 126 12.46 1.56 7.98
CA LEU A 126 11.64 2.72 7.64
C LEU A 126 12.10 3.99 8.36
N GLU A 127 12.39 3.92 9.67
CA GLU A 127 12.92 5.06 10.43
C GLU A 127 14.23 5.60 9.85
N THR A 128 15.11 4.70 9.44
CA THR A 128 16.45 5.05 8.95
C THR A 128 16.53 5.15 7.42
N GLN A 129 15.42 5.00 6.70
CA GLN A 129 15.38 5.00 5.24
C GLN A 129 16.17 6.16 4.60
N PRO A 130 16.12 7.42 5.09
CA PRO A 130 16.89 8.51 4.51
C PRO A 130 18.42 8.31 4.57
N LEU A 131 18.92 7.39 5.37
CA LEU A 131 20.36 7.09 5.48
C LEU A 131 20.80 6.08 4.43
N TRP A 132 20.04 4.98 4.26
CA TRP A 132 20.41 3.87 3.39
C TRP A 132 19.75 3.90 2.00
N ALA A 133 18.68 4.67 1.82
CA ALA A 133 18.01 4.88 0.52
C ALA A 133 17.83 6.38 0.21
N PRO A 134 18.86 7.21 0.26
CA PRO A 134 18.75 8.63 -0.02
C PRO A 134 18.69 8.90 -1.53
N HIS A 135 18.03 10.00 -1.94
CA HIS A 135 18.14 10.52 -3.28
C HIS A 135 19.36 11.45 -3.41
N GLY A 136 20.10 11.30 -4.52
CA GLY A 136 21.13 12.23 -4.94
C GLY A 136 22.38 12.31 -4.05
N ARG A 137 22.58 11.40 -3.12
CA ARG A 137 23.78 11.30 -2.29
C ARG A 137 24.20 9.85 -2.07
N ALA A 138 25.39 9.64 -1.52
CA ALA A 138 25.85 8.31 -1.13
C ALA A 138 24.95 7.73 -0.05
N ALA A 139 24.63 6.45 -0.18
CA ALA A 139 23.83 5.71 0.77
C ALA A 139 24.74 5.01 1.80
N ASP A 140 24.28 4.95 3.04
CA ASP A 140 24.87 4.08 4.05
C ASP A 140 24.54 2.62 3.71
N SER A 141 25.32 1.70 4.23
CA SER A 141 24.98 0.27 4.12
C SER A 141 23.68 -0.01 4.87
N VAL A 142 22.73 -0.64 4.21
CA VAL A 142 21.47 -1.07 4.86
C VAL A 142 21.72 -2.00 6.04
N TRP A 143 22.83 -2.76 6.04
CA TRP A 143 23.24 -3.61 7.14
C TRP A 143 23.66 -2.83 8.40
N SER A 144 24.27 -1.65 8.22
CA SER A 144 24.72 -0.84 9.36
C SER A 144 23.56 -0.26 10.15
N VAL A 145 22.42 0.02 9.50
CA VAL A 145 21.26 0.68 10.14
C VAL A 145 20.39 -0.26 10.95
N ILE A 146 20.47 -1.58 10.70
CA ILE A 146 19.68 -2.59 11.43
C ILE A 146 20.35 -3.08 12.72
N ALA A 147 21.52 -2.54 13.07
CA ALA A 147 22.18 -2.86 14.33
C ALA A 147 21.24 -2.61 15.52
N GLY A 148 21.27 -3.50 16.50
CA GLY A 148 20.42 -3.40 17.69
C GLY A 148 19.01 -3.96 17.57
N THR A 149 18.57 -4.42 16.37
CA THR A 149 17.26 -5.06 16.19
C THR A 149 17.20 -6.51 16.72
N GLY A 150 18.34 -7.07 17.09
CA GLY A 150 18.47 -8.46 17.52
C GLY A 150 18.43 -9.46 16.37
N LEU A 151 18.56 -9.00 15.12
CA LEU A 151 18.76 -9.87 13.97
C LEU A 151 20.17 -10.47 14.01
N ASP A 152 20.27 -11.78 13.86
CA ASP A 152 21.55 -12.47 13.65
C ASP A 152 21.98 -12.28 12.19
N ILE A 153 22.92 -11.35 11.99
CA ILE A 153 23.41 -10.96 10.65
C ILE A 153 24.21 -12.10 9.99
N THR A 154 24.82 -13.00 10.79
CA THR A 154 25.59 -14.10 10.23
C THR A 154 24.72 -15.19 9.61
N ARG A 155 23.42 -15.19 9.94
CA ARG A 155 22.38 -16.10 9.45
C ARG A 155 21.41 -15.42 8.47
N ALA A 156 21.61 -14.15 8.17
CA ALA A 156 20.72 -13.35 7.34
C ALA A 156 21.09 -13.37 5.84
#